data_8762ff0b33ec5889e0f395db768f4d4a
#
_entry.id   8762ff0b33ec5889e0f395db768f4d4a
#
_cell.length_a   1.000
_cell.length_b   1.000
_cell.length_c   1.000
_cell.angle_alpha   90.00
_cell.angle_beta   90.00
_cell.angle_gamma   90.00
#
_symmetry.space_group_name_H-M   'P 1'
#
loop_
_entity.id
_entity.type
_entity.pdbx_description
1 polymer ?
#
loop_
_entity_poly.entity_id
_entity_poly.type
_entity_poly.pdbx_seq_one_letter_code
_entity_poly.pdbx_strand_id
1 'polypeptide(L)'
;MINISTRIAALATTALLAATGTMAGAAPSSASPRIPTCHVADLHLSVGKVTGGAGSLFYPLRFTNTSTHTCSLRGYPGVSVLNSHRHQIGAPATRNAHPVSTVFVHPARTVFATIRTNNPSVVPTCRPTSTYIRVYPPASFESVLIRYHLKVCGAFEINPVQRTA
;
A
#
# COMPACT_ATOMS: atom_id res chain seq x y z
N MET A 1 -70.62 -70.30 31.44
CA MET A 1 -69.97 -70.79 30.20
C MET A 1 -68.56 -70.20 30.18
N ILE A 2 -67.62 -71.07 30.18
CA ILE A 2 -66.21 -70.90 30.42
C ILE A 2 -65.54 -70.27 29.17
N ASN A 3 -64.68 -69.28 29.35
CA ASN A 3 -63.68 -69.02 28.32
C ASN A 3 -62.32 -68.58 28.91
N ILE A 4 -61.33 -69.34 28.55
CA ILE A 4 -59.99 -69.37 29.05
C ILE A 4 -59.17 -68.35 28.27
N SER A 5 -58.57 -67.44 28.97
CA SER A 5 -57.63 -66.44 28.35
C SER A 5 -56.18 -66.94 28.39
N THR A 6 -55.59 -67.09 27.22
CA THR A 6 -54.19 -67.43 27.03
C THR A 6 -53.36 -66.17 27.04
N ARG A 7 -52.43 -66.09 27.98
CA ARG A 7 -51.43 -64.97 28.05
C ARG A 7 -50.17 -65.30 27.21
N ILE A 8 -49.90 -64.48 26.22
CA ILE A 8 -48.66 -64.56 25.46
C ILE A 8 -47.79 -63.41 25.97
N ALA A 9 -46.66 -63.78 26.53
CA ALA A 9 -45.60 -62.81 26.95
C ALA A 9 -44.75 -62.45 25.74
N ALA A 10 -44.73 -61.17 25.36
CA ALA A 10 -43.84 -60.63 24.37
C ALA A 10 -42.57 -60.05 25.05
N LEU A 11 -41.46 -60.65 24.77
CA LEU A 11 -40.16 -60.18 25.16
C LEU A 11 -39.74 -59.00 24.24
N ALA A 12 -39.66 -57.79 24.79
CA ALA A 12 -39.21 -56.65 24.09
C ALA A 12 -37.66 -56.56 24.26
N THR A 13 -36.92 -56.83 23.18
CA THR A 13 -35.44 -56.57 23.09
C THR A 13 -35.19 -55.13 22.75
N THR A 14 -34.73 -54.38 23.72
CA THR A 14 -34.24 -52.99 23.50
C THR A 14 -32.87 -53.00 22.86
N ALA A 15 -32.77 -52.64 21.58
CA ALA A 15 -31.51 -52.40 20.89
C ALA A 15 -31.02 -50.98 21.25
N LEU A 16 -29.89 -50.87 21.98
CA LEU A 16 -29.16 -49.61 22.16
C LEU A 16 -28.40 -49.30 20.87
N LEU A 17 -28.85 -48.27 20.14
CA LEU A 17 -28.04 -47.66 19.08
C LEU A 17 -27.03 -46.70 19.76
N ALA A 18 -25.76 -47.09 19.79
CA ALA A 18 -24.66 -46.20 20.12
C ALA A 18 -24.41 -45.28 18.93
N ALA A 19 -24.88 -44.03 19.02
CA ALA A 19 -24.51 -42.97 18.06
C ALA A 19 -23.06 -42.51 18.33
N THR A 20 -22.13 -43.02 17.55
CA THR A 20 -20.76 -42.48 17.51
C THR A 20 -20.73 -41.15 16.77
N GLY A 21 -20.86 -40.04 17.52
CA GLY A 21 -20.70 -38.70 16.99
C GLY A 21 -19.24 -38.48 16.58
N THR A 22 -18.96 -38.46 15.28
CA THR A 22 -17.68 -37.99 14.74
C THR A 22 -17.56 -36.47 14.95
N MET A 23 -16.81 -36.04 15.95
CA MET A 23 -16.37 -34.64 16.09
C MET A 23 -15.45 -34.32 14.92
N ALA A 24 -15.99 -33.66 13.87
CA ALA A 24 -15.18 -33.05 12.83
C ALA A 24 -14.42 -31.88 13.45
N GLY A 25 -13.18 -32.12 13.86
CA GLY A 25 -12.27 -31.09 14.33
C GLY A 25 -12.04 -30.09 13.20
N ALA A 26 -12.58 -28.88 13.34
CA ALA A 26 -12.25 -27.76 12.47
C ALA A 26 -10.76 -27.45 12.69
N ALA A 27 -9.90 -27.78 11.72
CA ALA A 27 -8.49 -27.40 11.74
C ALA A 27 -8.43 -25.86 11.76
N PRO A 28 -7.62 -25.23 12.64
CA PRO A 28 -7.42 -23.79 12.61
C PRO A 28 -6.82 -23.41 11.27
N SER A 29 -7.54 -22.60 10.49
CA SER A 29 -7.01 -21.99 9.26
C SER A 29 -5.86 -21.07 9.66
N SER A 30 -4.63 -21.49 9.46
CA SER A 30 -3.45 -20.67 9.63
C SER A 30 -3.46 -19.60 8.55
N ALA A 31 -4.02 -18.43 8.85
CA ALA A 31 -3.93 -17.27 7.98
C ALA A 31 -2.44 -16.87 7.92
N SER A 32 -1.82 -16.99 6.75
CA SER A 32 -0.45 -16.49 6.55
C SER A 32 -0.37 -15.01 6.94
N PRO A 33 0.63 -14.59 7.72
CA PRO A 33 0.78 -13.20 8.15
C PRO A 33 0.88 -12.31 6.92
N ARG A 34 -0.12 -11.44 6.73
CA ARG A 34 -0.09 -10.44 5.66
C ARG A 34 0.87 -9.33 6.04
N ILE A 35 1.81 -9.03 5.12
CA ILE A 35 2.68 -7.86 5.28
C ILE A 35 1.81 -6.60 5.20
N PRO A 36 1.79 -5.74 6.24
CA PRO A 36 0.95 -4.55 6.29
C PRO A 36 1.40 -3.51 5.26
N THR A 37 0.52 -2.56 4.92
CA THR A 37 0.90 -1.35 4.19
C THR A 37 1.73 -0.45 5.10
N CYS A 38 2.77 0.21 4.56
CA CYS A 38 3.57 1.17 5.32
C CYS A 38 2.72 2.37 5.75
N HIS A 39 2.72 2.69 7.03
CA HIS A 39 2.16 3.93 7.55
C HIS A 39 3.13 5.09 7.36
N VAL A 40 2.63 6.33 7.36
CA VAL A 40 3.50 7.53 7.27
C VAL A 40 4.54 7.55 8.38
N ALA A 41 4.17 7.14 9.60
CA ALA A 41 5.07 7.05 10.75
C ALA A 41 6.23 6.06 10.58
N ASP A 42 6.08 5.07 9.68
CA ASP A 42 7.11 4.08 9.37
C ASP A 42 8.14 4.60 8.35
N LEU A 43 7.85 5.74 7.72
CA LEU A 43 8.57 6.18 6.53
C LEU A 43 9.29 7.51 6.75
N HIS A 44 10.59 7.55 6.46
CA HIS A 44 11.31 8.79 6.22
C HIS A 44 11.34 9.09 4.72
N LEU A 45 10.81 10.27 4.34
CA LEU A 45 10.75 10.72 2.95
C LEU A 45 11.80 11.80 2.67
N SER A 46 12.49 11.66 1.55
CA SER A 46 13.47 12.65 1.08
C SER A 46 13.55 12.69 -0.45
N VAL A 47 14.21 13.69 -1.01
CA VAL A 47 14.50 13.75 -2.45
C VAL A 47 15.94 13.30 -2.65
N GLY A 48 16.16 12.37 -3.58
CA GLY A 48 17.48 11.88 -3.96
C GLY A 48 18.20 12.78 -4.95
N LYS A 49 19.32 12.28 -5.50
CA LYS A 49 20.10 13.00 -6.52
C LYS A 49 19.27 13.18 -7.80
N VAL A 50 19.15 14.42 -8.23
CA VAL A 50 18.45 14.77 -9.48
C VAL A 50 19.30 14.34 -10.67
N THR A 51 18.64 13.76 -11.66
CA THR A 51 19.25 13.41 -12.95
C THR A 51 18.50 14.09 -14.08
N GLY A 52 19.18 14.31 -15.20
CA GLY A 52 18.60 14.90 -16.40
C GLY A 52 18.76 13.98 -17.61
N GLY A 53 17.82 14.01 -18.49
CA GLY A 53 17.87 13.26 -19.75
C GLY A 53 16.72 13.62 -20.68
N ALA A 54 16.98 13.65 -22.00
CA ALA A 54 15.98 13.88 -23.03
C ALA A 54 15.05 15.09 -22.77
N GLY A 55 15.62 16.23 -22.34
CA GLY A 55 14.85 17.44 -22.06
C GLY A 55 14.00 17.39 -20.79
N SER A 56 14.20 16.40 -19.92
CA SER A 56 13.49 16.21 -18.66
C SER A 56 14.45 16.19 -17.49
N LEU A 57 13.91 16.52 -16.29
CA LEU A 57 14.57 16.37 -14.99
C LEU A 57 13.81 15.33 -14.18
N PHE A 58 14.54 14.46 -13.50
CA PHE A 58 14.03 13.37 -12.71
C PHE A 58 14.45 13.54 -11.26
N TYR A 59 13.48 13.59 -10.35
CA TYR A 59 13.65 13.78 -8.91
C TYR A 59 13.20 12.52 -8.18
N PRO A 60 14.11 11.62 -7.78
CA PRO A 60 13.74 10.42 -7.05
C PRO A 60 13.22 10.78 -5.65
N LEU A 61 11.95 10.52 -5.36
CA LEU A 61 11.42 10.50 -4.00
C LEU A 61 11.83 9.19 -3.35
N ARG A 62 12.48 9.28 -2.20
CA ARG A 62 12.98 8.17 -1.40
C ARG A 62 12.00 7.90 -0.27
N PHE A 63 11.58 6.66 -0.14
CA PHE A 63 10.74 6.14 0.95
C PHE A 63 11.60 5.15 1.73
N THR A 64 12.17 5.59 2.84
CA THR A 64 13.02 4.75 3.70
C THR A 64 12.18 4.24 4.87
N ASN A 65 12.11 2.92 5.04
CA ASN A 65 11.44 2.33 6.21
C ASN A 65 12.31 2.52 7.45
N THR A 66 11.81 3.28 8.41
CA THR A 66 12.48 3.57 9.69
C THR A 66 11.91 2.72 10.84
N SER A 67 10.92 1.88 10.57
CA SER A 67 10.36 0.95 11.55
C SER A 67 11.19 -0.33 11.67
N THR A 68 10.83 -1.18 12.64
CA THR A 68 11.49 -2.48 12.88
C THR A 68 10.85 -3.65 12.13
N HIS A 69 9.76 -3.40 11.39
CA HIS A 69 9.04 -4.44 10.65
C HIS A 69 9.02 -4.16 9.14
N THR A 70 8.87 -5.22 8.35
CA THR A 70 8.66 -5.09 6.90
C THR A 70 7.25 -4.61 6.62
N CYS A 71 7.11 -3.60 5.78
CA CYS A 71 5.83 -3.13 5.25
C CYS A 71 5.81 -3.12 3.72
N SER A 72 4.70 -2.82 3.11
CA SER A 72 4.55 -2.82 1.65
C SER A 72 3.99 -1.49 1.14
N LEU A 73 4.43 -1.11 -0.06
CA LEU A 73 3.87 0.01 -0.82
C LEU A 73 3.43 -0.49 -2.20
N ARG A 74 2.29 -0.02 -2.69
CA ARG A 74 1.77 -0.36 -4.01
C ARG A 74 1.09 0.83 -4.65
N GLY A 75 1.53 1.21 -5.84
CA GLY A 75 0.91 2.27 -6.64
C GLY A 75 1.68 3.58 -6.61
N TYR A 76 0.97 4.65 -6.89
CA TYR A 76 1.52 5.99 -7.06
C TYR A 76 1.37 6.80 -5.78
N PRO A 77 2.42 7.50 -5.32
CA PRO A 77 2.24 8.53 -4.31
C PRO A 77 1.48 9.73 -4.91
N GLY A 78 0.70 10.42 -4.07
CA GLY A 78 0.16 11.74 -4.41
C GLY A 78 1.24 12.79 -4.20
N VAL A 79 1.51 13.65 -5.20
CA VAL A 79 2.58 14.65 -5.11
C VAL A 79 2.04 16.01 -5.51
N SER A 80 2.28 17.03 -4.68
CA SER A 80 1.97 18.44 -4.95
C SER A 80 3.15 19.32 -4.55
N VAL A 81 3.33 20.43 -5.23
CA VAL A 81 4.30 21.46 -4.87
C VAL A 81 3.62 22.63 -4.18
N LEU A 82 4.24 23.14 -3.10
CA LEU A 82 3.66 24.19 -2.26
C LEU A 82 4.62 25.38 -2.11
N ASN A 83 4.07 26.56 -1.92
CA ASN A 83 4.80 27.78 -1.59
C ASN A 83 5.20 27.81 -0.10
N SER A 84 5.84 28.91 0.33
CA SER A 84 6.27 29.14 1.72
C SER A 84 5.09 29.15 2.72
N HIS A 85 3.90 29.54 2.28
CA HIS A 85 2.67 29.55 3.08
C HIS A 85 1.92 28.22 3.03
N ARG A 86 2.52 27.17 2.44
CA ARG A 86 1.95 25.82 2.25
C ARG A 86 0.71 25.79 1.35
N HIS A 87 0.49 26.83 0.53
CA HIS A 87 -0.52 26.80 -0.52
C HIS A 87 0.00 26.05 -1.74
N GLN A 88 -0.86 25.26 -2.36
CA GLN A 88 -0.51 24.48 -3.53
C GLN A 88 -0.27 25.35 -4.76
N ILE A 89 0.78 25.05 -5.51
CA ILE A 89 1.17 25.73 -6.75
C ILE A 89 0.74 24.86 -7.94
N GLY A 90 -0.43 25.20 -8.50
CA GLY A 90 -1.00 24.50 -9.66
C GLY A 90 -1.50 23.09 -9.35
N ALA A 91 -1.76 22.29 -10.40
CA ALA A 91 -2.29 20.93 -10.27
C ALA A 91 -1.25 19.95 -9.67
N PRO A 92 -1.69 18.90 -8.95
CA PRO A 92 -0.81 17.81 -8.50
C PRO A 92 -0.13 17.11 -9.69
N ALA A 93 0.89 16.29 -9.40
CA ALA A 93 1.53 15.44 -10.39
C ALA A 93 0.54 14.43 -10.97
N THR A 94 0.57 14.26 -12.28
CA THR A 94 -0.20 13.23 -12.98
C THR A 94 0.53 11.89 -12.93
N ARG A 95 -0.22 10.80 -12.91
CA ARG A 95 0.34 9.45 -12.93
C ARG A 95 0.75 9.10 -14.37
N ASN A 96 1.96 8.58 -14.51
CA ASN A 96 2.36 8.04 -15.81
C ASN A 96 1.90 6.58 -15.99
N ALA A 97 2.04 6.03 -17.22
CA ALA A 97 1.54 4.71 -17.56
C ALA A 97 2.52 3.56 -17.22
N HIS A 98 3.29 3.67 -16.12
CA HIS A 98 4.18 2.57 -15.70
C HIS A 98 3.41 1.47 -14.96
N PRO A 99 3.83 0.19 -15.10
CA PRO A 99 3.23 -0.94 -14.40
C PRO A 99 3.31 -0.78 -12.88
N VAL A 100 2.23 -1.13 -12.19
CA VAL A 100 2.14 -1.08 -10.73
C VAL A 100 2.41 -2.45 -10.13
N SER A 101 3.41 -2.57 -9.27
CA SER A 101 3.72 -3.76 -8.49
C SER A 101 3.70 -3.47 -6.98
N THR A 102 3.56 -4.51 -6.17
CA THR A 102 3.76 -4.40 -4.73
C THR A 102 5.25 -4.45 -4.41
N VAL A 103 5.73 -3.47 -3.67
CA VAL A 103 7.13 -3.38 -3.24
C VAL A 103 7.20 -3.56 -1.73
N PHE A 104 7.95 -4.56 -1.27
CA PHE A 104 8.22 -4.78 0.14
C PHE A 104 9.40 -3.92 0.58
N VAL A 105 9.22 -3.20 1.68
CA VAL A 105 10.21 -2.29 2.24
C VAL A 105 10.65 -2.83 3.59
N HIS A 106 11.79 -3.51 3.61
CA HIS A 106 12.39 -4.03 4.84
C HIS A 106 12.90 -2.87 5.72
N PRO A 107 13.12 -3.09 7.03
CA PRO A 107 13.74 -2.12 7.91
C PRO A 107 15.03 -1.54 7.33
N ALA A 108 15.22 -0.23 7.44
CA ALA A 108 16.33 0.54 6.90
C ALA A 108 16.51 0.50 5.36
N ARG A 109 15.58 -0.13 4.62
CA ARG A 109 15.62 -0.12 3.15
C ARG A 109 14.83 1.03 2.56
N THR A 110 15.27 1.46 1.37
CA THR A 110 14.68 2.58 0.62
C THR A 110 14.11 2.06 -0.70
N VAL A 111 12.92 2.57 -1.04
CA VAL A 111 12.30 2.42 -2.36
C VAL A 111 12.00 3.79 -2.93
N PHE A 112 11.65 3.87 -4.21
CA PHE A 112 11.65 5.13 -4.94
C PHE A 112 10.37 5.32 -5.73
N ALA A 113 9.95 6.58 -5.87
CA ALA A 113 9.02 7.01 -6.91
C ALA A 113 9.61 8.28 -7.54
N THR A 114 9.68 8.35 -8.86
CA THR A 114 10.39 9.44 -9.52
C THR A 114 9.41 10.50 -10.02
N ILE A 115 9.60 11.74 -9.59
CA ILE A 115 8.95 12.91 -10.18
C ILE A 115 9.68 13.23 -11.49
N ARG A 116 8.91 13.46 -12.56
CA ARG A 116 9.42 13.98 -13.84
C ARG A 116 8.84 15.37 -14.10
N THR A 117 9.69 16.29 -14.50
CA THR A 117 9.30 17.58 -15.09
C THR A 117 10.23 17.91 -16.26
N ASN A 118 9.85 18.84 -17.12
CA ASN A 118 10.72 19.27 -18.20
C ASN A 118 11.86 20.15 -17.68
N ASN A 119 12.97 20.12 -18.38
CA ASN A 119 14.09 21.01 -18.13
C ASN A 119 13.67 22.46 -18.50
N PRO A 120 13.89 23.46 -17.62
CA PRO A 120 13.56 24.85 -17.90
C PRO A 120 14.22 25.43 -19.17
N SER A 121 15.38 24.92 -19.57
CA SER A 121 16.05 25.32 -20.82
C SER A 121 15.35 24.80 -22.09
N VAL A 122 14.49 23.78 -21.96
CA VAL A 122 13.73 23.19 -23.08
C VAL A 122 12.29 23.68 -23.09
N VAL A 123 11.67 23.77 -21.91
CA VAL A 123 10.29 24.27 -21.72
C VAL A 123 10.33 25.42 -20.73
N PRO A 124 10.33 26.67 -21.21
CA PRO A 124 10.48 27.84 -20.33
C PRO A 124 9.24 28.18 -19.50
N THR A 125 8.07 27.64 -19.88
CA THR A 125 6.82 27.83 -19.11
C THR A 125 6.85 27.05 -17.82
N CYS A 126 7.21 27.73 -16.72
CA CYS A 126 7.40 27.12 -15.42
C CYS A 126 6.43 27.71 -14.39
N ARG A 127 6.05 26.90 -13.40
CA ARG A 127 5.40 27.37 -12.18
C ARG A 127 6.40 28.11 -11.28
N PRO A 128 5.95 28.94 -10.34
CA PRO A 128 6.81 29.45 -9.27
C PRO A 128 7.55 28.30 -8.58
N THR A 129 8.81 28.55 -8.20
CA THR A 129 9.61 27.55 -7.47
C THR A 129 8.95 27.24 -6.12
N SER A 130 8.80 25.99 -5.80
CA SER A 130 8.22 25.56 -4.53
C SER A 130 9.16 25.79 -3.34
N THR A 131 8.58 25.82 -2.14
CA THR A 131 9.32 25.72 -0.87
C THR A 131 9.21 24.32 -0.29
N TYR A 132 8.09 23.63 -0.59
CA TYR A 132 7.80 22.28 -0.09
C TYR A 132 7.26 21.40 -1.21
N ILE A 133 7.53 20.10 -1.07
CA ILE A 133 6.80 19.04 -1.77
C ILE A 133 5.94 18.34 -0.73
N ARG A 134 4.61 18.25 -1.00
CA ARG A 134 3.69 17.43 -0.21
C ARG A 134 3.59 16.06 -0.87
N VAL A 135 3.83 15.01 -0.11
CA VAL A 135 3.78 13.63 -0.60
C VAL A 135 2.81 12.83 0.24
N TYR A 136 1.83 12.21 -0.39
CA TYR A 136 0.97 11.18 0.17
C TYR A 136 1.54 9.83 -0.26
N PRO A 137 2.07 8.99 0.63
CA PRO A 137 2.47 7.62 0.28
C PRO A 137 1.31 6.85 -0.35
N PRO A 138 1.57 5.83 -1.21
CA PRO A 138 0.50 5.03 -1.77
C PRO A 138 -0.42 4.47 -0.70
N ALA A 139 -1.74 4.50 -0.96
CA ALA A 139 -2.80 4.07 -0.04
C ALA A 139 -2.85 4.81 1.32
N SER A 140 -2.22 5.99 1.43
CA SER A 140 -2.29 6.83 2.62
C SER A 140 -3.11 8.10 2.36
N PHE A 141 -3.89 8.52 3.37
CA PHE A 141 -4.55 9.84 3.43
C PHE A 141 -3.74 10.86 4.23
N GLU A 142 -2.65 10.43 4.85
CA GLU A 142 -1.69 11.29 5.55
C GLU A 142 -0.57 11.70 4.63
N SER A 143 -0.09 12.93 4.76
CA SER A 143 0.98 13.46 3.92
C SER A 143 2.21 13.87 4.72
N VAL A 144 3.36 13.77 4.07
CA VAL A 144 4.63 14.31 4.54
C VAL A 144 4.97 15.56 3.75
N LEU A 145 5.48 16.59 4.42
CA LEU A 145 6.06 17.78 3.80
C LEU A 145 7.58 17.64 3.77
N ILE A 146 8.13 17.67 2.57
CA ILE A 146 9.58 17.71 2.34
C ILE A 146 9.94 19.14 1.97
N ARG A 147 10.85 19.79 2.72
CA ARG A 147 11.39 21.10 2.33
C ARG A 147 12.33 20.90 1.14
N TYR A 148 11.87 21.33 -0.02
CA TYR A 148 12.62 21.17 -1.26
C TYR A 148 12.17 22.19 -2.31
N HIS A 149 13.14 22.85 -2.96
CA HIS A 149 12.89 23.83 -4.00
C HIS A 149 12.78 23.14 -5.36
N LEU A 150 11.56 22.77 -5.73
CA LEU A 150 11.27 22.16 -7.03
C LEU A 150 10.66 23.20 -7.97
N LYS A 151 11.25 23.36 -9.15
CA LYS A 151 10.70 24.15 -10.25
C LYS A 151 10.02 23.22 -11.25
N VAL A 152 8.71 23.32 -11.35
CA VAL A 152 7.91 22.52 -12.28
C VAL A 152 7.74 23.27 -13.58
N CYS A 153 8.22 22.71 -14.69
CA CYS A 153 8.11 23.28 -16.03
C CYS A 153 7.40 22.28 -16.96
N GLY A 154 6.36 22.73 -17.65
CA GLY A 154 5.56 21.88 -18.54
C GLY A 154 4.98 20.65 -17.80
N ALA A 155 5.43 19.44 -18.14
CA ALA A 155 4.96 18.20 -17.52
C ALA A 155 5.29 18.15 -16.02
N PHE A 156 4.37 17.58 -15.24
CA PHE A 156 4.57 17.26 -13.84
C PHE A 156 3.96 15.88 -13.57
N GLU A 157 4.81 14.87 -13.56
CA GLU A 157 4.42 13.46 -13.53
C GLU A 157 5.08 12.71 -12.39
N ILE A 158 4.47 11.60 -11.98
CA ILE A 158 4.99 10.71 -10.94
C ILE A 158 4.89 9.26 -11.38
N ASN A 159 5.96 8.49 -11.15
CA ASN A 159 6.00 7.05 -11.33
C ASN A 159 5.37 6.33 -10.12
N PRO A 160 4.92 5.06 -10.27
CA PRO A 160 4.59 4.23 -9.13
C PRO A 160 5.86 3.94 -8.31
N VAL A 161 5.67 3.48 -7.06
CA VAL A 161 6.80 3.06 -6.23
C VAL A 161 7.48 1.84 -6.82
N GLN A 162 8.82 1.89 -6.89
CA GLN A 162 9.71 0.89 -7.45
C GLN A 162 10.91 0.64 -6.51
N ARG A 163 11.61 -0.49 -6.68
CA ARG A 163 12.79 -0.84 -5.87
C ARG A 163 14.01 0.03 -6.18
N THR A 164 14.12 0.49 -7.40
CA THR A 164 15.21 1.33 -7.92
C THR A 164 14.67 2.68 -8.40
N ALA A 165 15.53 3.71 -8.43
CA ALA A 165 15.20 5.05 -8.93
C ALA A 165 15.28 5.11 -10.46
#